data_9e3be260fa20fff62ab417016c628d62
#
_entry.id   9e3be260fa20fff62ab417016c628d62
#
_cell.length_a   1.000
_cell.length_b   1.000
_cell.length_c   1.000
_cell.angle_alpha   90.00
_cell.angle_beta   90.00
_cell.angle_gamma   90.00
#
_symmetry.space_group_name_H-M   'P 1'
#
loop_
_entity.id
_entity.type
_entity.pdbx_description
1 polymer ?
#
loop_
_entity_poly.entity_id
_entity_poly.type
_entity_poly.pdbx_seq_one_letter_code
_entity_poly.pdbx_strand_id
1 'polypeptide(L)'
;MPGEMIKKITRSNTFIKQTKHLDNFLLKKLKLQIVKIIENPFVGKPLKYARGEKSLYIKPFRLIYAIKENELILLKFEHRKKVYK
;
A
#
# COMPACT_ATOMS: atom_id res chain seq x y z
N MET A 1 15.92 1.02 -16.29
CA MET A 1 15.32 0.25 -16.03
C MET A 1 14.89 0.37 -14.84
N PRO A 2 14.00 0.34 -14.80
CA PRO A 2 13.50 0.51 -13.68
C PRO A 2 14.07 -0.47 -12.94
N GLY A 3 14.72 -0.97 -13.18
CA GLY A 3 15.15 -1.83 -12.46
C GLY A 3 15.32 -1.81 -11.11
N GLU A 4 14.86 -0.91 -10.53
CA GLU A 4 15.00 -0.86 -9.17
C GLU A 4 14.16 -1.86 -8.55
N MET A 5 14.68 -2.85 -7.96
CA MET A 5 13.93 -3.85 -7.26
C MET A 5 13.69 -3.41 -5.84
N ILE A 6 12.52 -3.73 -5.33
CA ILE A 6 12.24 -3.48 -3.93
C ILE A 6 13.08 -4.46 -3.11
N LYS A 7 13.88 -3.94 -2.21
CA LYS A 7 14.76 -4.75 -1.39
C LYS A 7 14.32 -4.81 0.07
N LYS A 8 13.40 -3.96 0.46
CA LYS A 8 12.96 -3.92 1.85
C LYS A 8 11.50 -3.51 1.89
N ILE A 9 10.73 -4.14 2.76
CA ILE A 9 9.33 -3.78 2.95
C ILE A 9 9.16 -3.41 4.42
N THR A 10 8.65 -2.21 4.66
CA THR A 10 8.44 -1.69 6.00
C THR A 10 6.96 -1.43 6.20
N ARG A 11 6.45 -1.72 7.37
CA ARG A 11 5.04 -1.47 7.70
C ARG A 11 4.97 -0.45 8.82
N SER A 12 4.17 0.58 8.64
CA SER A 12 3.98 1.56 9.70
C SER A 12 3.15 0.94 10.83
N ASN A 13 3.20 1.54 11.99
CA ASN A 13 2.38 1.07 13.10
C ASN A 13 0.89 1.17 12.77
N THR A 14 0.50 2.22 12.05
CA THR A 14 -0.87 2.38 11.62
C THR A 14 -1.30 1.23 10.71
N PHE A 15 -0.46 0.90 9.72
CA PHE A 15 -0.76 -0.19 8.82
C PHE A 15 -0.90 -1.52 9.58
N ILE A 16 0.01 -1.78 10.50
CA ILE A 16 -0.02 -3.02 11.29
C ILE A 16 -1.34 -3.10 12.07
N LYS A 17 -1.74 -2.01 12.72
CA LYS A 17 -2.99 -2.00 13.47
C LYS A 17 -4.20 -2.18 12.57
N GLN A 18 -4.18 -1.56 11.41
CA GLN A 18 -5.33 -1.62 10.50
C GLN A 18 -5.48 -2.99 9.84
N THR A 19 -4.41 -3.76 9.74
CA THR A 19 -4.48 -5.06 9.09
C THR A 19 -4.48 -6.23 10.06
N LYS A 20 -4.44 -5.93 11.36
CA LYS A 20 -4.29 -6.98 12.37
C LYS A 20 -5.41 -8.01 12.37
N HIS A 21 -6.64 -7.60 12.11
CA HIS A 21 -7.79 -8.50 12.18
C HIS A 21 -8.47 -8.72 10.83
N LEU A 22 -7.75 -8.60 9.74
CA LEU A 22 -8.35 -8.86 8.43
C LEU A 22 -8.69 -10.33 8.27
N ASP A 23 -9.82 -10.62 7.63
CA ASP A 23 -10.15 -12.00 7.34
C ASP A 23 -9.23 -12.52 6.23
N ASN A 24 -9.24 -13.83 6.04
CA ASN A 24 -8.33 -14.45 5.09
C ASN A 24 -8.54 -14.01 3.66
N PHE A 25 -9.78 -13.76 3.28
CA PHE A 25 -10.07 -13.36 1.92
C PHE A 25 -9.45 -12.00 1.60
N LEU A 26 -9.66 -11.06 2.50
CA LEU A 26 -9.14 -9.71 2.32
C LEU A 26 -7.62 -9.70 2.44
N LEU A 27 -7.08 -10.51 3.33
CA LEU A 27 -5.65 -10.61 3.50
C LEU A 27 -4.98 -11.13 2.23
N LYS A 28 -5.61 -12.10 1.56
CA LYS A 28 -5.08 -12.60 0.29
C LYS A 28 -5.09 -11.53 -0.77
N LYS A 29 -6.17 -10.75 -0.84
CA LYS A 29 -6.23 -9.65 -1.80
C LYS A 29 -5.13 -8.63 -1.54
N LEU A 30 -4.91 -8.31 -0.27
CA LEU A 30 -3.88 -7.35 0.10
C LEU A 30 -2.51 -7.86 -0.33
N LYS A 31 -2.22 -9.13 -0.06
CA LYS A 31 -0.93 -9.70 -0.43
C LYS A 31 -0.70 -9.69 -1.93
N LEU A 32 -1.74 -9.97 -2.71
CA LEU A 32 -1.62 -9.93 -4.16
C LEU A 32 -1.31 -8.52 -4.67
N GLN A 33 -1.91 -7.51 -4.04
CA GLN A 33 -1.63 -6.15 -4.45
C GLN A 33 -0.22 -5.72 -4.06
N ILE A 34 0.26 -6.20 -2.92
CA ILE A 34 1.63 -5.91 -2.52
C ILE A 34 2.62 -6.51 -3.52
N VAL A 35 2.33 -7.73 -4.00
CA VAL A 35 3.18 -8.35 -5.04
C VAL A 35 3.17 -7.50 -6.30
N LYS A 36 2.01 -6.97 -6.70
CA LYS A 36 1.94 -6.10 -7.86
C LYS A 36 2.79 -4.84 -7.69
N ILE A 37 2.78 -4.28 -6.48
CA ILE A 37 3.61 -3.11 -6.20
C ILE A 37 5.09 -3.45 -6.30
N ILE A 38 5.48 -4.63 -5.80
CA ILE A 38 6.87 -5.05 -5.88
C ILE A 38 7.30 -5.19 -7.33
N GLU A 39 6.42 -5.72 -8.18
CA GLU A 39 6.72 -5.88 -9.61
C GLU A 39 6.70 -4.56 -10.35
N ASN A 40 5.83 -3.65 -9.95
CA ASN A 40 5.72 -2.35 -10.58
C ASN A 40 5.41 -1.29 -9.53
N PRO A 41 6.43 -0.69 -8.92
CA PRO A 41 6.19 0.28 -7.83
C PRO A 41 5.34 1.47 -8.20
N PHE A 42 5.18 1.74 -9.48
CA PHE A 42 4.40 2.90 -9.91
C PHE A 42 2.95 2.56 -10.28
N VAL A 43 2.50 1.37 -9.91
CA VAL A 43 1.14 0.95 -10.27
C VAL A 43 0.08 1.78 -9.54
N GLY A 44 0.35 2.27 -8.34
CA GLY A 44 -0.62 3.05 -7.60
C GLY A 44 -0.76 4.47 -8.11
N LYS A 45 -1.86 5.12 -7.76
CA LYS A 45 -2.08 6.50 -8.16
C LYS A 45 -1.52 7.45 -7.12
N PRO A 46 -0.87 8.54 -7.52
CA PRO A 46 -0.35 9.50 -6.55
C PRO A 46 -1.48 10.12 -5.76
N LEU A 47 -1.24 10.34 -4.48
CA LEU A 47 -2.21 11.04 -3.65
C LEU A 47 -2.07 12.53 -3.86
N LYS A 48 -3.21 13.20 -3.96
CA LYS A 48 -3.23 14.61 -4.29
C LYS A 48 -2.53 15.49 -3.25
N TYR A 49 -2.74 15.18 -1.99
CA TYR A 49 -2.23 16.04 -0.93
C TYR A 49 -1.09 15.43 -0.13
N ALA A 50 -0.54 14.32 -0.56
CA ALA A 50 0.52 13.66 0.18
C ALA A 50 1.64 13.33 -0.78
N ARG A 51 2.60 14.23 -0.87
CA ARG A 51 3.69 14.06 -1.80
C ARG A 51 4.44 12.75 -1.56
N GLY A 52 4.68 12.02 -2.62
CA GLY A 52 5.42 10.77 -2.51
C GLY A 52 4.58 9.57 -2.10
N GLU A 53 3.33 9.79 -1.77
CA GLU A 53 2.46 8.67 -1.39
C GLU A 53 1.58 8.28 -2.56
N LYS A 54 1.31 6.98 -2.66
CA LYS A 54 0.48 6.43 -3.72
C LYS A 54 -0.62 5.60 -3.10
N SER A 55 -1.72 5.45 -3.81
CA SER A 55 -2.81 4.64 -3.33
C SER A 55 -3.19 3.58 -4.33
N LEU A 56 -3.67 2.44 -3.82
CA LEU A 56 -4.14 1.35 -4.64
C LEU A 56 -5.46 0.89 -4.03
N TYR A 57 -6.50 0.81 -4.86
CA TYR A 57 -7.82 0.48 -4.36
C TYR A 57 -7.98 -1.03 -4.23
N ILE A 58 -8.36 -1.49 -3.05
CA ILE A 58 -8.64 -2.90 -2.79
C ILE A 58 -10.02 -2.90 -2.15
N LYS A 59 -11.03 -2.81 -2.98
CA LYS A 59 -12.42 -2.62 -2.58
C LYS A 59 -12.80 -3.40 -1.34
N PRO A 60 -13.37 -2.78 -0.32
CA PRO A 60 -13.71 -1.36 -0.21
C PRO A 60 -12.64 -0.54 0.49
N PHE A 61 -11.42 -1.03 0.52
CA PHE A 61 -10.31 -0.39 1.22
C PHE A 61 -9.37 0.28 0.25
N ARG A 62 -8.48 1.10 0.80
CA ARG A 62 -7.45 1.74 0.03
C ARG A 62 -6.12 1.50 0.72
N LEU A 63 -5.17 0.96 -0.02
CA LEU A 63 -3.81 0.77 0.47
C LEU A 63 -3.00 2.00 0.11
N ILE A 64 -2.38 2.63 1.10
CA ILE A 64 -1.54 3.79 0.87
C ILE A 64 -0.10 3.39 1.17
N TYR A 65 0.77 3.66 0.23
CA TYR A 65 2.17 3.26 0.35
C TYR A 65 3.08 4.33 -0.24
N ALA A 66 4.35 4.24 0.06
CA ALA A 66 5.37 5.10 -0.50
C ALA A 66 6.55 4.25 -0.90
N ILE A 67 7.30 4.72 -1.89
CA ILE A 67 8.53 4.07 -2.30
C ILE A 67 9.66 5.07 -2.04
N LYS A 68 10.66 4.62 -1.29
CA LYS A 68 11.81 5.46 -1.06
C LYS A 68 13.04 4.64 -1.37
N GLU A 69 13.73 4.98 -2.43
CA GLU A 69 14.86 4.21 -2.91
C GLU A 69 14.37 2.80 -3.23
N ASN A 70 14.90 1.81 -2.57
CA ASN A 70 14.48 0.43 -2.82
C ASN A 70 13.57 -0.09 -1.74
N GLU A 71 12.96 0.79 -0.97
CA GLU A 71 12.12 0.39 0.15
C GLU A 71 10.66 0.68 -0.14
N LEU A 72 9.82 -0.33 0.06
CA LEU A 72 8.37 -0.16 -0.01
C LEU A 72 7.88 0.06 1.41
N ILE A 73 7.21 1.17 1.64
CA ILE A 73 6.69 1.52 2.96
C ILE A 73 5.18 1.45 2.90
N LEU A 74 4.60 0.50 3.65
CA LEU A 74 3.15 0.33 3.71
C LEU A 74 2.64 1.23 4.82
N LEU A 75 1.91 2.27 4.45
CA LEU A 75 1.53 3.33 5.37
C LEU A 75 0.16 3.15 6.01
N LYS A 76 -0.84 2.86 5.21
CA LYS A 76 -2.21 2.75 5.70
C LYS A 76 -3.02 1.77 4.88
N PHE A 77 -4.00 1.14 5.53
CA PHE A 77 -4.96 0.30 4.84
C PHE A 77 -6.31 0.67 5.43
N GLU A 78 -6.99 1.64 4.80
CA GLU A 78 -8.18 2.22 5.37
C GLU A 78 -9.40 1.98 4.51
N HIS A 79 -10.55 1.90 5.17
CA HIS A 79 -11.80 1.80 4.44
C HIS A 79 -11.98 3.11 3.67
N ARG A 80 -12.45 3.00 2.45
CA ARG A 80 -12.62 4.15 1.57
C ARG A 80 -13.38 5.31 2.23
N LYS A 81 -14.40 4.98 2.98
CA LYS A 81 -15.21 6.03 3.61
C LYS A 81 -14.42 6.90 4.58
N LYS A 82 -13.43 6.31 5.24
CA LYS A 82 -12.65 7.10 6.19
C LYS A 82 -11.68 8.02 5.50
N VAL A 83 -11.24 7.65 4.33
CA VAL A 83 -10.25 8.44 3.60
C VAL A 83 -10.83 9.77 3.16
N TYR A 84 -12.14 9.84 2.99
CA TYR A 84 -12.75 11.05 2.50
C TYR A 84 -13.35 11.94 3.57
N LYS A 85 -12.98 11.75 4.77
CA LYS A 85 -13.49 12.63 5.81
C LYS A 85 -12.67 13.87 6.02
#